data_fd9205ac0b00e2a1a89d6c1f8b391bcb
#
_entry.id   fd9205ac0b00e2a1a89d6c1f8b391bcb
#
_cell.length_a   1.000
_cell.length_b   1.000
_cell.length_c   1.000
_cell.angle_alpha   90.00
_cell.angle_beta   90.00
_cell.angle_gamma   90.00
#
_symmetry.space_group_name_H-M   'P 1'
#
loop_
_entity.id
_entity.type
_entity.pdbx_description
1 polymer ?
#
loop_
_entity_poly.entity_id
_entity_poly.type
_entity_poly.pdbx_seq_one_letter_code
_entity_poly.pdbx_strand_id
1 'polypeptide(L)'
;ERMLGGGLPVSPEARVRVRDPDSGAVLAHGAPGELEFFAPSSRMAGYHGNPEATRDALTGDGFYRSGDLGYTLADGRFVFLTRIGDALRLGGFLVSPMEIESVVQEVPGIAACQVVGVAQAGGLVPIAFVVLQHGAKFNEAAIIAHVAGRLARYKVPLRVFPIDAFPVTPGANATKIQKGKLREMAEALLH
;
A
#
# COMPACT_ATOMS: atom_id res chain seq x y z
N GLU A 1 6.30 -12.32 -12.39
CA GLU A 1 5.90 -12.18 -11.00
C GLU A 1 6.78 -11.11 -10.35
N ARG A 2 6.29 -9.86 -10.19
CA ARG A 2 7.01 -8.85 -9.42
C ARG A 2 7.00 -9.31 -7.97
N MET A 3 8.15 -9.71 -7.46
CA MET A 3 8.30 -9.99 -6.04
C MET A 3 8.05 -8.70 -5.27
N LEU A 4 6.91 -8.63 -4.59
CA LEU A 4 6.70 -7.69 -3.51
C LEU A 4 7.80 -7.93 -2.48
N GLY A 5 8.42 -6.88 -1.95
CA GLY A 5 9.51 -7.00 -0.99
C GLY A 5 9.09 -7.86 0.20
N GLY A 6 9.95 -8.76 0.62
CA GLY A 6 9.70 -9.64 1.75
C GLY A 6 10.95 -10.43 2.10
N GLY A 7 10.86 -11.28 3.09
CA GLY A 7 12.00 -12.07 3.52
C GLY A 7 11.65 -13.13 4.57
N LEU A 8 12.71 -13.81 5.01
CA LEU A 8 12.70 -14.67 6.18
C LEU A 8 13.41 -13.97 7.33
N PRO A 9 12.97 -14.17 8.57
CA PRO A 9 13.77 -13.80 9.74
C PRO A 9 15.15 -14.47 9.68
N VAL A 10 16.21 -13.68 9.78
CA VAL A 10 17.59 -14.18 9.66
C VAL A 10 18.12 -14.83 10.94
N SER A 11 17.43 -14.68 12.07
CA SER A 11 17.78 -15.27 13.36
C SER A 11 16.73 -16.30 13.77
N PRO A 12 17.12 -17.45 14.35
CA PRO A 12 16.16 -18.44 14.86
C PRO A 12 15.22 -17.91 15.96
N GLU A 13 15.63 -16.85 16.64
CA GLU A 13 14.83 -16.18 17.67
C GLU A 13 13.91 -15.10 17.12
N ALA A 14 14.15 -14.64 15.88
CA ALA A 14 13.34 -13.63 15.24
C ALA A 14 11.99 -14.24 14.80
N ARG A 15 10.94 -13.51 15.07
CA ARG A 15 9.57 -13.88 14.70
C ARG A 15 8.90 -12.73 13.98
N VAL A 16 8.01 -13.07 13.08
CA VAL A 16 7.12 -12.12 12.41
C VAL A 16 5.69 -12.62 12.59
N ARG A 17 4.79 -11.70 12.85
CA ARG A 17 3.35 -11.94 12.86
C ARG A 17 2.63 -10.80 12.20
N VAL A 18 1.37 -11.01 11.90
CA VAL A 18 0.48 -9.99 11.34
C VAL A 18 -0.64 -9.71 12.32
N ARG A 19 -0.94 -8.45 12.55
CA ARG A 19 -2.02 -8.01 13.41
C ARG A 19 -3.01 -7.15 12.64
N ASP A 20 -4.29 -7.37 12.90
CA ASP A 20 -5.33 -6.48 12.41
C ASP A 20 -5.21 -5.13 13.16
N PRO A 21 -5.00 -4.02 12.46
CA PRO A 21 -4.77 -2.73 13.11
C PRO A 21 -6.02 -2.17 13.81
N ASP A 22 -7.22 -2.66 13.49
CA ASP A 22 -8.47 -2.20 14.09
C ASP A 22 -8.84 -3.01 15.34
N SER A 23 -8.87 -4.34 15.22
CA SER A 23 -9.27 -5.24 16.31
C SER A 23 -8.11 -5.61 17.23
N GLY A 24 -6.87 -5.45 16.78
CA GLY A 24 -5.68 -5.92 17.49
C GLY A 24 -5.50 -7.45 17.50
N ALA A 25 -6.31 -8.19 16.75
CA ALA A 25 -6.21 -9.65 16.65
C ALA A 25 -5.00 -10.07 15.81
N VAL A 26 -4.32 -11.15 16.21
CA VAL A 26 -3.30 -11.79 15.37
C VAL A 26 -3.99 -12.53 14.24
N LEU A 27 -3.54 -12.29 13.01
CA LEU A 27 -4.15 -12.82 11.80
C LEU A 27 -3.46 -14.12 11.34
N ALA A 28 -4.22 -14.96 10.63
CA ALA A 28 -3.70 -16.17 9.99
C ALA A 28 -2.78 -15.82 8.80
N HIS A 29 -1.97 -16.81 8.38
CA HIS A 29 -1.14 -16.71 7.19
C HIS A 29 -1.99 -16.37 5.96
N GLY A 30 -1.48 -15.48 5.12
CA GLY A 30 -2.14 -14.97 3.92
C GLY A 30 -3.10 -13.79 4.16
N ALA A 31 -3.51 -13.53 5.41
CA ALA A 31 -4.35 -12.38 5.74
C ALA A 31 -3.51 -11.11 5.87
N PRO A 32 -3.84 -10.02 5.16
CA PRO A 32 -3.10 -8.77 5.24
C PRO A 32 -3.43 -7.99 6.52
N GLY A 33 -2.39 -7.45 7.15
CA GLY A 33 -2.48 -6.61 8.35
C GLY A 33 -1.14 -5.95 8.65
N GLU A 34 -0.99 -5.36 9.84
CA GLU A 34 0.27 -4.77 10.28
C GLU A 34 1.31 -5.85 10.56
N LEU A 35 2.48 -5.72 9.92
CA LEU A 35 3.63 -6.56 10.22
C LEU A 35 4.24 -6.15 11.57
N GLU A 36 4.34 -7.11 12.48
CA GLU A 36 5.00 -6.95 13.76
C GLU A 36 6.21 -7.90 13.84
N PHE A 37 7.34 -7.38 14.28
CA PHE A 37 8.60 -8.10 14.37
C PHE A 37 9.07 -8.25 15.81
N PHE A 38 9.55 -9.44 16.15
CA PHE A 38 10.23 -9.74 17.41
C PHE A 38 11.66 -10.13 17.11
N ALA A 39 12.63 -9.40 17.64
CA ALA A 39 14.04 -9.68 17.49
C ALA A 39 14.78 -9.33 18.79
N PRO A 40 14.89 -10.27 19.75
CA PRO A 40 15.40 -9.97 21.08
C PRO A 40 16.86 -9.48 21.08
N SER A 41 17.68 -10.00 20.16
CA SER A 41 19.08 -9.59 19.99
C SER A 41 19.28 -8.25 19.28
N SER A 42 18.23 -7.72 18.64
CA SER A 42 18.25 -6.45 17.87
C SER A 42 17.13 -5.51 18.30
N ARG A 43 16.66 -5.67 19.54
CA ARG A 43 15.53 -4.89 20.05
C ARG A 43 15.92 -3.41 20.14
N MET A 44 15.11 -2.57 19.53
CA MET A 44 15.19 -1.11 19.70
C MET A 44 14.97 -0.74 21.16
N ALA A 45 15.87 0.07 21.73
CA ALA A 45 15.72 0.57 23.09
C ALA A 45 14.57 1.59 23.21
N GLY A 46 14.32 2.32 22.14
CA GLY A 46 13.26 3.33 22.03
C GLY A 46 13.64 4.50 21.14
N TYR A 47 12.70 5.34 20.87
CA TYR A 47 12.93 6.62 20.18
C TYR A 47 13.53 7.63 21.16
N HIS A 48 14.65 8.23 20.79
CA HIS A 48 15.36 9.20 21.61
C HIS A 48 14.47 10.40 21.95
N GLY A 49 14.30 10.67 23.24
CA GLY A 49 13.50 11.79 23.71
C GLY A 49 11.99 11.67 23.49
N ASN A 50 11.50 10.52 22.99
CA ASN A 50 10.08 10.33 22.69
C ASN A 50 9.53 9.01 23.27
N PRO A 51 9.17 9.00 24.58
CA PRO A 51 8.65 7.80 25.24
C PRO A 51 7.25 7.41 24.77
N GLU A 52 6.46 8.34 24.26
CA GLU A 52 5.13 8.08 23.73
C GLU A 52 5.25 7.28 22.43
N ALA A 53 6.01 7.74 21.46
CA ALA A 53 6.28 7.01 20.23
C ALA A 53 6.92 5.63 20.50
N THR A 54 7.71 5.50 21.55
CA THR A 54 8.28 4.21 21.96
C THR A 54 7.22 3.24 22.43
N ARG A 55 6.27 3.69 23.27
CA ARG A 55 5.14 2.88 23.72
C ARG A 55 4.25 2.43 22.56
N ASP A 56 3.99 3.34 21.62
CA ASP A 56 3.15 3.05 20.44
C ASP A 56 3.81 2.06 19.48
N ALA A 57 5.15 2.11 19.40
CA ALA A 57 5.91 1.22 18.55
C ALA A 57 6.14 -0.18 19.12
N LEU A 58 5.92 -0.41 20.42
CA LEU A 58 6.17 -1.68 21.07
C LEU A 58 4.88 -2.27 21.65
N THR A 59 4.64 -3.55 21.36
CA THR A 59 3.55 -4.28 21.99
C THR A 59 3.94 -4.77 23.39
N GLY A 60 2.95 -5.05 24.25
CA GLY A 60 3.21 -5.53 25.62
C GLY A 60 3.97 -6.86 25.70
N ASP A 61 3.91 -7.68 24.64
CA ASP A 61 4.63 -8.94 24.48
C ASP A 61 5.94 -8.81 23.70
N GLY A 62 6.39 -7.57 23.45
CA GLY A 62 7.74 -7.25 22.98
C GLY A 62 7.94 -7.26 21.46
N PHE A 63 6.87 -7.33 20.69
CA PHE A 63 6.95 -7.11 19.25
C PHE A 63 7.05 -5.61 18.93
N TYR A 64 7.78 -5.32 17.85
CA TYR A 64 7.86 -3.99 17.25
C TYR A 64 6.81 -3.85 16.13
N ARG A 65 5.99 -2.82 16.21
CA ARG A 65 5.05 -2.42 15.17
C ARG A 65 5.80 -1.69 14.07
N SER A 66 5.80 -2.25 12.87
CA SER A 66 6.56 -1.66 11.76
C SER A 66 5.85 -0.49 11.08
N GLY A 67 4.53 -0.38 11.21
CA GLY A 67 3.70 0.51 10.42
C GLY A 67 3.61 0.08 8.95
N ASP A 68 3.98 -1.17 8.65
CA ASP A 68 3.94 -1.74 7.32
C ASP A 68 2.77 -2.72 7.20
N LEU A 69 2.00 -2.60 6.13
CA LEU A 69 1.00 -3.59 5.73
C LEU A 69 1.68 -4.76 5.04
N GLY A 70 1.32 -5.97 5.42
CA GLY A 70 1.85 -7.17 4.82
C GLY A 70 1.11 -8.42 5.28
N TYR A 71 1.62 -9.58 4.93
CA TYR A 71 1.12 -10.88 5.39
C TYR A 71 2.26 -11.87 5.58
N THR A 72 2.03 -12.91 6.38
CA THR A 72 2.97 -14.02 6.55
C THR A 72 2.55 -15.22 5.72
N LEU A 73 3.52 -16.07 5.39
CA LEU A 73 3.33 -17.36 4.73
C LEU A 73 3.57 -18.50 5.72
N ALA A 74 3.01 -19.68 5.43
CA ALA A 74 3.13 -20.85 6.30
C ALA A 74 4.58 -21.36 6.48
N ASP A 75 5.48 -20.99 5.55
CA ASP A 75 6.90 -21.32 5.59
C ASP A 75 7.75 -20.34 6.41
N GLY A 76 7.11 -19.40 7.12
CA GLY A 76 7.77 -18.40 7.96
C GLY A 76 8.21 -17.13 7.24
N ARG A 77 8.04 -17.06 5.92
CA ARG A 77 8.28 -15.83 5.16
C ARG A 77 7.20 -14.80 5.43
N PHE A 78 7.55 -13.54 5.23
CA PHE A 78 6.58 -12.43 5.17
C PHE A 78 6.68 -11.69 3.84
N VAL A 79 5.60 -11.03 3.47
CA VAL A 79 5.49 -10.20 2.27
C VAL A 79 5.09 -8.81 2.70
N PHE A 80 5.88 -7.82 2.31
CA PHE A 80 5.56 -6.39 2.47
C PHE A 80 4.67 -5.94 1.30
N LEU A 81 3.59 -5.23 1.60
CA LEU A 81 2.67 -4.69 0.60
C LEU A 81 2.81 -3.18 0.43
N THR A 82 2.75 -2.43 1.53
CA THR A 82 2.85 -0.96 1.55
C THR A 82 2.99 -0.45 2.98
N ARG A 83 3.21 0.86 3.18
CA ARG A 83 3.02 1.50 4.48
C ARG A 83 1.53 1.54 4.85
N ILE A 84 1.18 1.35 6.13
CA ILE A 84 -0.22 1.45 6.60
C ILE A 84 -0.81 2.82 6.26
N GLY A 85 -0.04 3.90 6.42
CA GLY A 85 -0.48 5.26 6.08
C GLY A 85 -0.73 5.50 4.58
N ASP A 86 -0.21 4.62 3.71
CA ASP A 86 -0.43 4.65 2.26
C ASP A 86 -1.49 3.64 1.80
N ALA A 87 -1.93 2.73 2.68
CA ALA A 87 -2.95 1.75 2.38
C ALA A 87 -4.33 2.43 2.19
N LEU A 88 -5.13 1.87 1.29
CA LEU A 88 -6.49 2.33 1.05
C LEU A 88 -7.48 1.41 1.76
N ARG A 89 -8.42 1.99 2.51
CA ARG A 89 -9.53 1.22 3.10
C ARG A 89 -10.70 1.17 2.11
N LEU A 90 -10.72 0.14 1.28
CA LEU A 90 -11.71 -0.05 0.22
C LEU A 90 -12.67 -1.17 0.61
N GLY A 91 -13.98 -0.87 0.67
CA GLY A 91 -15.00 -1.85 1.02
C GLY A 91 -14.76 -2.54 2.39
N GLY A 92 -14.11 -1.84 3.33
CA GLY A 92 -13.76 -2.37 4.66
C GLY A 92 -12.40 -3.10 4.72
N PHE A 93 -11.73 -3.30 3.59
CA PHE A 93 -10.45 -4.00 3.52
C PHE A 93 -9.27 -3.03 3.39
N LEU A 94 -8.13 -3.37 4.01
CA LEU A 94 -6.86 -2.68 3.75
C LEU A 94 -6.27 -3.19 2.44
N VAL A 95 -6.08 -2.28 1.49
CA VAL A 95 -5.61 -2.57 0.13
C VAL A 95 -4.36 -1.77 -0.16
N SER A 96 -3.33 -2.42 -0.69
CA SER A 96 -2.17 -1.73 -1.22
C SER A 96 -2.51 -1.05 -2.55
N PRO A 97 -2.29 0.26 -2.71
CA PRO A 97 -2.43 0.92 -4.01
C PRO A 97 -1.61 0.25 -5.11
N MET A 98 -0.42 -0.27 -4.76
CA MET A 98 0.49 -0.95 -5.69
C MET A 98 -0.14 -2.19 -6.35
N GLU A 99 -1.06 -2.87 -5.66
CA GLU A 99 -1.78 -4.01 -6.25
C GLU A 99 -2.64 -3.56 -7.44
N ILE A 100 -3.31 -2.44 -7.30
CA ILE A 100 -4.14 -1.86 -8.37
C ILE A 100 -3.23 -1.26 -9.46
N GLU A 101 -2.21 -0.50 -9.05
CA GLU A 101 -1.23 0.13 -9.95
C GLU A 101 -0.54 -0.90 -10.86
N SER A 102 -0.17 -2.07 -10.32
CA SER A 102 0.49 -3.12 -11.09
C SER A 102 -0.41 -3.71 -12.17
N VAL A 103 -1.69 -3.92 -11.87
CA VAL A 103 -2.66 -4.44 -12.84
C VAL A 103 -3.00 -3.39 -13.90
N VAL A 104 -3.12 -2.10 -13.54
CA VAL A 104 -3.29 -1.01 -14.52
C VAL A 104 -2.09 -0.92 -15.46
N GLN A 105 -0.87 -1.10 -14.96
CA GLN A 105 0.35 -1.05 -15.78
C GLN A 105 0.51 -2.23 -16.76
N GLU A 106 -0.26 -3.30 -16.63
CA GLU A 106 -0.32 -4.38 -17.61
C GLU A 106 -1.02 -3.97 -18.91
N VAL A 107 -1.82 -2.89 -18.87
CA VAL A 107 -2.53 -2.41 -20.06
C VAL A 107 -1.54 -1.80 -21.03
N PRO A 108 -1.51 -2.27 -22.31
CA PRO A 108 -0.61 -1.72 -23.32
C PRO A 108 -0.76 -0.21 -23.46
N GLY A 109 0.36 0.49 -23.52
CA GLY A 109 0.40 1.95 -23.66
C GLY A 109 0.43 2.71 -22.34
N ILE A 110 0.35 2.05 -21.19
CA ILE A 110 0.55 2.68 -19.88
C ILE A 110 2.04 2.61 -19.52
N ALA A 111 2.65 3.78 -19.27
CA ALA A 111 4.04 3.89 -18.83
C ALA A 111 4.15 3.81 -17.31
N ALA A 112 3.22 4.46 -16.59
CA ALA A 112 3.20 4.47 -15.13
C ALA A 112 1.78 4.70 -14.62
N CYS A 113 1.51 4.25 -13.39
CA CYS A 113 0.23 4.43 -12.72
C CYS A 113 0.46 4.80 -11.25
N GLN A 114 -0.40 5.68 -10.74
CA GLN A 114 -0.54 5.95 -9.30
C GLN A 114 -2.00 5.92 -8.92
N VAL A 115 -2.29 5.28 -7.78
CA VAL A 115 -3.65 5.16 -7.26
C VAL A 115 -3.76 5.89 -5.92
N VAL A 116 -4.80 6.68 -5.80
CA VAL A 116 -5.18 7.38 -4.56
C VAL A 116 -6.62 7.04 -4.17
N GLY A 117 -6.91 7.12 -2.88
CA GLY A 117 -8.28 6.98 -2.38
C GLY A 117 -8.96 8.33 -2.25
N VAL A 118 -10.17 8.46 -2.75
CA VAL A 118 -11.02 9.65 -2.59
C VAL A 118 -12.30 9.26 -1.86
N ALA A 119 -12.72 10.11 -0.91
CA ALA A 119 -13.95 9.90 -0.15
C ALA A 119 -15.19 10.13 -1.04
N GLN A 120 -16.12 9.19 -1.01
CA GLN A 120 -17.42 9.27 -1.65
C GLN A 120 -18.53 8.87 -0.66
N ALA A 121 -19.79 9.08 -0.99
CA ALA A 121 -20.92 8.81 -0.11
C ALA A 121 -20.95 7.36 0.46
N GLY A 122 -20.37 6.39 -0.25
CA GLY A 122 -20.29 4.98 0.16
C GLY A 122 -18.95 4.57 0.79
N GLY A 123 -18.05 5.50 1.08
CA GLY A 123 -16.70 5.25 1.61
C GLY A 123 -15.59 5.64 0.64
N LEU A 124 -14.38 5.15 0.90
CA LEU A 124 -13.22 5.44 0.07
C LEU A 124 -13.28 4.65 -1.24
N VAL A 125 -13.05 5.31 -2.39
CA VAL A 125 -12.96 4.69 -3.70
C VAL A 125 -11.60 4.94 -4.34
N PRO A 126 -11.03 3.97 -5.10
CA PRO A 126 -9.76 4.16 -5.77
C PRO A 126 -9.95 5.01 -7.05
N ILE A 127 -9.04 5.96 -7.25
CA ILE A 127 -8.87 6.76 -8.46
C ILE A 127 -7.47 6.52 -8.98
N ALA A 128 -7.34 6.20 -10.28
CA ALA A 128 -6.06 5.98 -10.91
C ALA A 128 -5.64 7.19 -11.76
N PHE A 129 -4.37 7.56 -11.66
CA PHE A 129 -3.71 8.48 -12.60
C PHE A 129 -2.70 7.70 -13.42
N VAL A 130 -2.71 7.87 -14.73
CA VAL A 130 -1.84 7.15 -15.65
C VAL A 130 -1.00 8.09 -16.49
N VAL A 131 0.27 7.75 -16.65
CA VAL A 131 1.14 8.36 -17.65
C VAL A 131 1.17 7.40 -18.85
N LEU A 132 0.91 7.95 -20.04
CA LEU A 132 0.89 7.15 -21.26
C LEU A 132 2.29 7.03 -21.87
N GLN A 133 2.54 5.93 -22.57
CA GLN A 133 3.69 5.81 -23.45
C GLN A 133 3.54 6.76 -24.66
N HIS A 134 4.65 7.17 -25.24
CA HIS A 134 4.62 8.05 -26.41
C HIS A 134 3.78 7.45 -27.54
N GLY A 135 2.82 8.23 -28.07
CA GLY A 135 1.92 7.82 -29.13
C GLY A 135 0.77 6.89 -28.71
N ALA A 136 0.70 6.48 -27.45
CA ALA A 136 -0.41 5.66 -26.96
C ALA A 136 -1.71 6.47 -26.83
N LYS A 137 -2.84 5.82 -27.10
CA LYS A 137 -4.17 6.43 -26.94
C LYS A 137 -4.75 6.06 -25.58
N PHE A 138 -5.29 7.05 -24.89
CA PHE A 138 -6.01 6.85 -23.65
C PHE A 138 -7.39 6.23 -23.89
N ASN A 139 -7.70 5.19 -23.12
CA ASN A 139 -9.03 4.56 -23.13
C ASN A 139 -9.39 4.12 -21.70
N GLU A 140 -10.11 4.98 -20.98
CA GLU A 140 -10.53 4.72 -19.60
C GLU A 140 -11.32 3.41 -19.46
N ALA A 141 -12.31 3.20 -20.34
CA ALA A 141 -13.17 2.02 -20.27
C ALA A 141 -12.39 0.71 -20.41
N ALA A 142 -11.41 0.66 -21.31
CA ALA A 142 -10.55 -0.51 -21.50
C ALA A 142 -9.68 -0.77 -20.26
N ILE A 143 -9.15 0.28 -19.63
CA ILE A 143 -8.35 0.15 -18.40
C ILE A 143 -9.21 -0.38 -17.25
N ILE A 144 -10.38 0.20 -17.02
CA ILE A 144 -11.32 -0.24 -15.98
C ILE A 144 -11.75 -1.68 -16.20
N ALA A 145 -12.11 -2.06 -17.43
CA ALA A 145 -12.49 -3.43 -17.76
C ALA A 145 -11.35 -4.43 -17.52
N HIS A 146 -10.11 -4.06 -17.84
CA HIS A 146 -8.94 -4.91 -17.59
C HIS A 146 -8.74 -5.18 -16.09
N VAL A 147 -8.87 -4.13 -15.24
CA VAL A 147 -8.76 -4.26 -13.80
C VAL A 147 -9.92 -5.08 -13.22
N ALA A 148 -11.16 -4.83 -13.69
CA ALA A 148 -12.35 -5.55 -13.23
C ALA A 148 -12.31 -7.06 -13.52
N GLY A 149 -11.60 -7.47 -14.58
CA GLY A 149 -11.39 -8.88 -14.90
C GLY A 149 -10.34 -9.58 -14.02
N ARG A 150 -9.59 -8.86 -13.19
CA ARG A 150 -8.45 -9.37 -12.40
C ARG A 150 -8.53 -9.13 -10.91
N LEU A 151 -9.20 -8.06 -10.49
CA LEU A 151 -9.29 -7.67 -9.10
C LEU A 151 -10.74 -7.67 -8.60
N ALA A 152 -10.90 -7.81 -7.29
CA ALA A 152 -12.20 -7.68 -6.64
C ALA A 152 -12.83 -6.30 -6.90
N ARG A 153 -14.16 -6.24 -7.00
CA ARG A 153 -14.94 -5.05 -7.38
C ARG A 153 -14.55 -3.78 -6.60
N TYR A 154 -14.29 -3.89 -5.31
CA TYR A 154 -13.93 -2.74 -4.47
C TYR A 154 -12.53 -2.18 -4.77
N LYS A 155 -11.68 -2.91 -5.50
CA LYS A 155 -10.35 -2.48 -5.97
C LYS A 155 -10.37 -1.85 -7.35
N VAL A 156 -11.49 -1.95 -8.07
CA VAL A 156 -11.61 -1.38 -9.43
C VAL A 156 -11.69 0.14 -9.33
N PRO A 157 -10.81 0.89 -10.02
CA PRO A 157 -10.87 2.35 -10.01
C PRO A 157 -12.23 2.87 -10.47
N LEU A 158 -12.80 3.82 -9.72
CA LEU A 158 -14.03 4.52 -10.11
C LEU A 158 -13.78 5.33 -11.38
N ARG A 159 -12.62 5.97 -11.49
CA ARG A 159 -12.18 6.74 -12.66
C ARG A 159 -10.68 6.56 -12.89
N VAL A 160 -10.28 6.75 -14.14
CA VAL A 160 -8.87 6.80 -14.55
C VAL A 160 -8.63 8.10 -15.29
N PHE A 161 -7.61 8.86 -14.89
CA PHE A 161 -7.26 10.13 -15.53
C PHE A 161 -5.86 10.05 -16.14
N PRO A 162 -5.67 10.49 -17.40
CA PRO A 162 -4.35 10.66 -17.97
C PRO A 162 -3.68 11.91 -17.37
N ILE A 163 -2.37 11.83 -17.19
CA ILE A 163 -1.53 12.93 -16.70
C ILE A 163 -0.18 12.88 -17.39
N ASP A 164 0.40 14.03 -17.68
CA ASP A 164 1.72 14.11 -18.36
C ASP A 164 2.85 13.65 -17.43
N ALA A 165 2.81 14.05 -16.16
CA ALA A 165 3.76 13.65 -15.14
C ALA A 165 3.13 13.71 -13.74
N PHE A 166 3.56 12.80 -12.84
CA PHE A 166 3.11 12.87 -11.46
C PHE A 166 3.71 14.08 -10.72
N PRO A 167 2.94 14.72 -9.83
CA PRO A 167 3.47 15.75 -8.96
C PRO A 167 4.50 15.14 -8.01
N VAL A 168 5.68 15.74 -7.94
CA VAL A 168 6.81 15.21 -7.17
C VAL A 168 7.43 16.28 -6.27
N THR A 169 8.01 15.83 -5.15
CA THR A 169 8.91 16.65 -4.33
C THR A 169 10.32 16.18 -4.58
N PRO A 170 11.25 17.08 -4.98
CA PRO A 170 12.67 16.76 -5.05
C PRO A 170 13.17 16.36 -3.64
N GLY A 171 13.83 15.23 -3.54
CA GLY A 171 14.48 14.76 -2.32
C GLY A 171 15.98 14.58 -2.55
N ALA A 172 16.79 14.63 -1.48
CA ALA A 172 18.24 14.48 -1.58
C ALA A 172 18.66 13.13 -2.21
N ASN A 173 17.88 12.07 -2.00
CA ASN A 173 18.22 10.70 -2.45
C ASN A 173 17.19 10.08 -3.41
N ALA A 174 15.99 10.65 -3.52
CA ALA A 174 14.94 10.15 -4.42
C ALA A 174 13.83 11.20 -4.59
N THR A 175 13.20 11.18 -5.76
CA THR A 175 12.00 11.95 -6.04
C THR A 175 10.78 11.24 -5.44
N LYS A 176 10.04 11.90 -4.54
CA LYS A 176 8.83 11.35 -3.92
C LYS A 176 7.58 11.86 -4.60
N ILE A 177 6.69 10.98 -5.02
CA ILE A 177 5.37 11.33 -5.56
C ILE A 177 4.50 11.93 -4.46
N GLN A 178 3.89 13.08 -4.74
CA GLN A 178 2.98 13.80 -3.83
C GLN A 178 1.57 13.21 -3.92
N LYS A 179 1.31 12.09 -3.23
CA LYS A 179 -0.02 11.45 -3.23
C LYS A 179 -1.13 12.35 -2.70
N GLY A 180 -0.81 13.27 -1.76
CA GLY A 180 -1.76 14.29 -1.30
C GLY A 180 -2.27 15.17 -2.44
N LYS A 181 -1.35 15.67 -3.27
CA LYS A 181 -1.69 16.51 -4.43
C LYS A 181 -2.49 15.74 -5.49
N LEU A 182 -2.16 14.46 -5.72
CA LEU A 182 -2.97 13.61 -6.60
C LEU A 182 -4.40 13.43 -6.07
N ARG A 183 -4.57 13.34 -4.74
CA ARG A 183 -5.90 13.24 -4.13
C ARG A 183 -6.71 14.53 -4.33
N GLU A 184 -6.12 15.69 -4.08
CA GLU A 184 -6.74 17.01 -4.34
C GLU A 184 -7.16 17.15 -5.82
N MET A 185 -6.29 16.73 -6.74
CA MET A 185 -6.61 16.72 -8.18
C MET A 185 -7.79 15.78 -8.50
N ALA A 186 -7.83 14.58 -7.91
CA ALA A 186 -8.90 13.63 -8.11
C ALA A 186 -10.23 14.16 -7.57
N GLU A 187 -10.24 14.79 -6.40
CA GLU A 187 -11.42 15.44 -5.82
C GLU A 187 -11.96 16.53 -6.75
N ALA A 188 -11.07 17.40 -7.27
CA ALA A 188 -11.47 18.45 -8.21
C ALA A 188 -12.01 17.93 -9.55
N LEU A 189 -11.54 16.77 -10.02
CA LEU A 189 -11.99 16.17 -11.29
C LEU A 189 -13.30 15.36 -11.16
N LEU A 190 -13.73 15.05 -9.94
CA LEU A 190 -14.95 14.30 -9.66
C LEU A 190 -16.17 15.24 -9.43
N HIS A 191 -15.95 16.52 -9.24
CA HIS A 191 -16.93 17.59 -9.08
C HIS A 191 -17.08 18.42 -10.35
#